data_0b530ad37907363c8fe88f1c594ddbe2
#
_entry.id   0b530ad37907363c8fe88f1c594ddbe2
#
_cell.length_a   1.000
_cell.length_b   1.000
_cell.length_c   1.000
_cell.angle_alpha   90.00
_cell.angle_beta   90.00
_cell.angle_gamma   90.00
#
_symmetry.space_group_name_H-M   'P 1'
#
loop_
_entity.id
_entity.type
_entity.pdbx_description
1 polymer ?
#
loop_
_entity_poly.entity_id
_entity_poly.type
_entity_poly.pdbx_seq_one_letter_code
_entity_poly.pdbx_strand_id
1 'polypeptide(L)'
;LRAVDAARNADPRMRRAEAADAVRRSRSIEIDLSRLEREGYLVPHLAHSALATELRIIKQPFLRNARGSAEGGPVRRGNLILVTSAVPGEGKTFLAMNLAMSIALEVDHSVLLVDADVLKPSVFERYGLPAERGLLDLLVDPKLQVSDVLLRTNVPKLSLLSAGTPNPHAAELLASEGMDRLL
;
A
#
# COMPACT_ATOMS: atom_id res chain seq x y z
N LEU A 1 -2.52 -25.01 13.11
CA LEU A 1 -1.09 -24.82 13.47
C LEU A 1 -0.14 -25.20 12.33
N ARG A 2 -0.27 -26.40 11.71
CA ARG A 2 0.67 -26.86 10.66
C ARG A 2 0.64 -26.07 9.34
N ALA A 3 -0.47 -25.46 8.96
CA ALA A 3 -0.58 -24.68 7.72
C ALA A 3 0.05 -23.27 7.84
N VAL A 4 0.05 -22.70 9.05
CA VAL A 4 0.64 -21.38 9.33
C VAL A 4 2.16 -21.42 9.33
N ASP A 5 2.74 -22.55 9.81
CA ASP A 5 4.19 -22.75 9.79
C ASP A 5 4.73 -23.02 8.38
N ALA A 6 3.94 -23.63 7.50
CA ALA A 6 4.31 -23.86 6.10
C ALA A 6 4.42 -22.54 5.30
N ALA A 7 3.53 -21.58 5.55
CA ALA A 7 3.57 -20.27 4.92
C ALA A 7 4.75 -19.40 5.43
N ARG A 8 5.21 -19.61 6.67
CA ARG A 8 6.37 -18.93 7.25
C ARG A 8 7.71 -19.41 6.69
N ASN A 9 7.78 -20.67 6.23
CA ASN A 9 9.01 -21.32 5.73
C ASN A 9 9.10 -21.37 4.19
N ALA A 10 8.20 -20.73 3.47
CA ALA A 10 8.31 -20.68 2.00
C ALA A 10 9.58 -19.92 1.59
N ASP A 11 10.34 -20.56 0.67
CA ASP A 11 11.57 -20.00 0.08
C ASP A 11 11.32 -18.53 -0.36
N PRO A 12 12.19 -17.59 0.02
CA PRO A 12 12.08 -16.19 -0.43
C PRO A 12 11.95 -16.04 -1.95
N ARG A 13 12.52 -16.97 -2.72
CA ARG A 13 12.37 -17.01 -4.19
C ARG A 13 10.96 -17.40 -4.63
N MET A 14 10.31 -18.33 -3.94
CA MET A 14 8.93 -18.70 -4.21
C MET A 14 7.96 -17.56 -3.87
N ARG A 15 8.12 -16.93 -2.70
CA ARG A 15 7.34 -15.74 -2.33
C ARG A 15 7.46 -14.60 -3.35
N ARG A 16 8.68 -14.40 -3.88
CA ARG A 16 8.94 -13.40 -4.90
C ARG A 16 8.32 -13.76 -6.26
N ALA A 17 8.30 -15.05 -6.61
CA ALA A 17 7.64 -15.55 -7.81
C ALA A 17 6.11 -15.47 -7.71
N GLU A 18 5.52 -15.84 -6.57
CA GLU A 18 4.07 -15.73 -6.30
C GLU A 18 3.62 -14.28 -6.30
N ALA A 19 4.38 -13.36 -5.68
CA ALA A 19 4.10 -11.94 -5.72
C ALA A 19 4.19 -11.38 -7.15
N ALA A 20 5.17 -11.83 -7.94
CA ALA A 20 5.30 -11.42 -9.34
C ALA A 20 4.15 -11.94 -10.21
N ASP A 21 3.65 -13.15 -9.95
CA ASP A 21 2.50 -13.73 -10.66
C ASP A 21 1.18 -13.06 -10.24
N ALA A 22 1.01 -12.77 -8.96
CA ALA A 22 -0.12 -11.98 -8.45
C ALA A 22 -0.16 -10.59 -9.11
N VAL A 23 0.98 -9.93 -9.22
CA VAL A 23 1.10 -8.64 -9.91
C VAL A 23 0.75 -8.76 -11.40
N ARG A 24 1.08 -9.86 -12.06
CA ARG A 24 0.72 -10.09 -13.48
C ARG A 24 -0.78 -10.26 -13.71
N ARG A 25 -1.53 -10.79 -12.74
CA ARG A 25 -2.98 -11.03 -12.82
C ARG A 25 -3.79 -9.81 -12.44
N SER A 26 -3.18 -8.85 -11.74
CA SER A 26 -3.88 -7.67 -11.23
C SER A 26 -4.37 -6.77 -12.36
N ARG A 27 -5.57 -6.24 -12.19
CA ARG A 27 -6.15 -5.22 -13.09
C ARG A 27 -5.26 -3.98 -13.12
N SER A 28 -5.19 -3.34 -14.28
CA SER A 28 -4.53 -2.05 -14.45
C SER A 28 -5.59 -0.94 -14.47
N ILE A 29 -5.29 0.14 -13.79
CA ILE A 29 -6.12 1.35 -13.74
C ILE A 29 -5.27 2.57 -14.08
N GLU A 30 -5.90 3.62 -14.55
CA GLU A 30 -5.26 4.88 -14.87
C GLU A 30 -5.68 5.94 -13.87
N ILE A 31 -4.70 6.57 -13.21
CA ILE A 31 -4.91 7.70 -12.30
C ILE A 31 -4.63 9.00 -13.05
N ASP A 32 -5.45 10.03 -12.82
CA ASP A 32 -5.29 11.35 -13.44
C ASP A 32 -4.15 12.14 -12.76
N LEU A 33 -2.95 12.01 -13.29
CA LEU A 33 -1.77 12.71 -12.78
C LEU A 33 -1.90 14.23 -12.88
N SER A 34 -2.58 14.74 -13.92
CA SER A 34 -2.77 16.18 -14.09
C SER A 34 -3.72 16.75 -13.02
N ARG A 35 -4.72 15.99 -12.61
CA ARG A 35 -5.59 16.37 -11.49
C ARG A 35 -4.81 16.38 -10.19
N LEU A 36 -4.03 15.33 -9.90
CA LEU A 36 -3.21 15.24 -8.71
C LEU A 36 -2.24 16.41 -8.59
N GLU A 37 -1.60 16.79 -9.69
CA GLU A 37 -0.70 17.94 -9.73
C GLU A 37 -1.43 19.25 -9.37
N ARG A 38 -2.60 19.51 -9.97
CA ARG A 38 -3.41 20.70 -9.65
C ARG A 38 -3.86 20.74 -8.18
N GLU A 39 -4.06 19.58 -7.57
CA GLU A 39 -4.42 19.43 -6.16
C GLU A 39 -3.19 19.44 -5.21
N GLY A 40 -1.99 19.64 -5.75
CA GLY A 40 -0.75 19.76 -4.98
C GLY A 40 -0.09 18.43 -4.58
N TYR A 41 -0.49 17.32 -5.18
CA TYR A 41 0.16 16.03 -4.95
C TYR A 41 1.46 15.89 -5.77
N LEU A 42 2.37 15.10 -5.25
CA LEU A 42 3.56 14.68 -5.98
C LEU A 42 3.16 13.79 -7.18
N VAL A 43 3.73 14.11 -8.33
CA VAL A 43 3.59 13.31 -9.56
C VAL A 43 4.98 13.05 -10.16
N PRO A 44 5.14 12.02 -11.03
CA PRO A 44 6.46 11.58 -11.46
C PRO A 44 7.36 12.66 -12.06
N HIS A 45 6.82 13.58 -12.85
CA HIS A 45 7.61 14.65 -13.46
C HIS A 45 8.04 15.75 -12.48
N LEU A 46 7.45 15.82 -11.27
CA LEU A 46 7.83 16.72 -10.18
C LEU A 46 8.81 16.07 -9.18
N ALA A 47 9.54 15.03 -9.56
CA ALA A 47 10.48 14.30 -8.71
C ALA A 47 11.61 15.15 -8.10
N HIS A 48 11.83 16.37 -8.62
CA HIS A 48 12.83 17.33 -8.13
C HIS A 48 12.21 18.56 -7.45
N SER A 49 10.91 18.57 -7.17
CA SER A 49 10.22 19.66 -6.47
C SER A 49 10.62 19.76 -4.99
N ALA A 50 10.27 20.87 -4.33
CA ALA A 50 10.47 21.05 -2.89
C ALA A 50 9.76 19.93 -2.10
N LEU A 51 8.51 19.60 -2.45
CA LEU A 51 7.76 18.51 -1.84
C LEU A 51 8.48 17.16 -2.00
N ALA A 52 9.01 16.86 -3.18
CA ALA A 52 9.77 15.64 -3.40
C ALA A 52 11.04 15.56 -2.54
N THR A 53 11.68 16.70 -2.31
CA THR A 53 12.88 16.79 -1.46
C THR A 53 12.55 16.54 0.01
N GLU A 54 11.47 17.11 0.53
CA GLU A 54 10.99 16.86 1.90
C GLU A 54 10.59 15.40 2.10
N LEU A 55 9.82 14.84 1.18
CA LEU A 55 9.43 13.44 1.21
C LEU A 55 10.63 12.49 1.13
N ARG A 56 11.71 12.89 0.45
CA ARG A 56 12.95 12.11 0.40
C ARG A 56 13.56 11.94 1.79
N ILE A 57 13.56 13.02 2.59
CA ILE A 57 14.04 12.97 3.96
C ILE A 57 13.16 12.04 4.81
N ILE A 58 11.85 12.17 4.68
CA ILE A 58 10.88 11.38 5.44
C ILE A 58 10.96 9.90 5.11
N LYS A 59 11.09 9.52 3.84
CA LYS A 59 11.07 8.10 3.43
C LYS A 59 12.35 7.33 3.74
N GLN A 60 13.51 8.00 3.85
CA GLN A 60 14.81 7.33 4.00
C GLN A 60 14.89 6.38 5.21
N PRO A 61 14.41 6.75 6.42
CA PRO A 61 14.38 5.82 7.55
C PRO A 61 13.55 4.56 7.27
N PHE A 62 12.39 4.71 6.61
CA PHE A 62 11.53 3.56 6.27
C PHE A 62 12.20 2.61 5.28
N LEU A 63 12.84 3.15 4.25
CA LEU A 63 13.56 2.35 3.26
C LEU A 63 14.75 1.61 3.88
N ARG A 64 15.46 2.24 4.82
CA ARG A 64 16.53 1.57 5.60
C ARG A 64 15.98 0.43 6.45
N ASN A 65 14.88 0.65 7.16
CA ASN A 65 14.25 -0.38 7.97
C ASN A 65 13.78 -1.58 7.14
N ALA A 66 13.27 -1.33 5.93
CA ALA A 66 12.81 -2.37 5.02
C ALA A 66 13.97 -3.22 4.44
N ARG A 67 15.12 -2.59 4.16
CA ARG A 67 16.32 -3.27 3.61
C ARG A 67 17.15 -3.97 4.66
N GLY A 68 17.18 -3.47 5.89
CA GLY A 68 18.14 -3.80 6.91
C GLY A 68 19.43 -2.96 6.82
N SER A 69 20.24 -2.97 7.88
CA SER A 69 21.56 -2.33 7.91
C SER A 69 22.66 -3.37 7.70
N ALA A 70 23.87 -2.91 7.36
CA ALA A 70 25.05 -3.78 7.22
C ALA A 70 25.42 -4.51 8.53
N GLU A 71 25.03 -3.97 9.68
CA GLU A 71 25.32 -4.49 11.03
C GLU A 71 24.12 -5.22 11.67
N GLY A 72 22.92 -5.12 11.08
CA GLY A 72 21.70 -5.79 11.53
C GLY A 72 20.77 -6.09 10.36
N GLY A 73 20.13 -7.25 10.39
CA GLY A 73 19.15 -7.64 9.37
C GLY A 73 17.96 -6.67 9.25
N PRO A 74 17.02 -6.92 8.33
CA PRO A 74 15.82 -6.12 8.19
C PRO A 74 15.03 -6.07 9.50
N VAL A 75 14.48 -4.90 9.82
CA VAL A 75 13.57 -4.75 10.96
C VAL A 75 12.34 -5.63 10.69
N ARG A 76 11.87 -6.36 11.69
CA ARG A 76 10.66 -7.17 11.56
C ARG A 76 9.51 -6.27 11.10
N ARG A 77 8.86 -6.61 9.97
CA ARG A 77 7.83 -5.79 9.31
C ARG A 77 8.32 -4.37 8.97
N GLY A 78 9.62 -4.15 8.76
CA GLY A 78 10.18 -2.85 8.41
C GLY A 78 9.73 -2.30 7.06
N ASN A 79 9.07 -3.11 6.27
CA ASN A 79 8.39 -2.74 5.02
C ASN A 79 6.93 -2.28 5.21
N LEU A 80 6.39 -2.33 6.44
CA LEU A 80 5.04 -1.86 6.76
C LEU A 80 5.11 -0.45 7.34
N ILE A 81 4.41 0.50 6.68
CA ILE A 81 4.32 1.89 7.10
C ILE A 81 2.87 2.19 7.42
N LEU A 82 2.57 2.58 8.66
CA LEU A 82 1.26 3.05 9.07
C LEU A 82 1.25 4.57 9.15
N VAL A 83 0.33 5.19 8.41
CA VAL A 83 0.05 6.63 8.48
C VAL A 83 -1.26 6.84 9.22
N THR A 84 -1.21 7.45 10.38
CA THR A 84 -2.39 7.72 11.21
C THR A 84 -2.37 9.16 11.73
N SER A 85 -3.49 9.63 12.28
CA SER A 85 -3.61 10.97 12.86
C SER A 85 -4.61 10.96 14.02
N ALA A 86 -4.48 11.92 14.94
CA ALA A 86 -5.32 12.03 16.14
C ALA A 86 -6.73 12.53 15.81
N VAL A 87 -6.84 13.45 14.83
CA VAL A 87 -8.12 14.05 14.45
C VAL A 87 -8.30 14.04 12.91
N PRO A 88 -9.55 14.06 12.44
CA PRO A 88 -9.84 14.19 11.01
C PRO A 88 -9.26 15.49 10.42
N GLY A 89 -8.77 15.43 9.18
CA GLY A 89 -8.31 16.63 8.47
C GLY A 89 -6.83 17.00 8.66
N GLU A 90 -6.05 16.28 9.47
CA GLU A 90 -4.61 16.53 9.69
C GLU A 90 -3.70 16.17 8.50
N GLY A 91 -4.27 15.70 7.39
CA GLY A 91 -3.50 15.43 6.18
C GLY A 91 -2.97 14.00 6.06
N LYS A 92 -3.45 13.01 6.86
CA LYS A 92 -2.98 11.62 6.78
C LYS A 92 -3.04 11.05 5.37
N THR A 93 -4.16 11.22 4.67
CA THR A 93 -4.34 10.74 3.30
C THR A 93 -3.39 11.45 2.32
N PHE A 94 -3.25 12.78 2.45
CA PHE A 94 -2.30 13.55 1.65
C PHE A 94 -0.87 13.05 1.84
N LEU A 95 -0.44 12.87 3.09
CA LEU A 95 0.90 12.36 3.39
C LEU A 95 1.09 10.93 2.86
N ALA A 96 0.13 10.03 3.08
CA ALA A 96 0.22 8.64 2.65
C ALA A 96 0.35 8.52 1.12
N MET A 97 -0.48 9.25 0.37
CA MET A 97 -0.45 9.27 -1.10
C MET A 97 0.88 9.82 -1.64
N ASN A 98 1.35 10.93 -1.09
CA ASN A 98 2.62 11.56 -1.48
C ASN A 98 3.82 10.70 -1.11
N LEU A 99 3.81 10.05 0.06
CA LEU A 99 4.86 9.14 0.48
C LEU A 99 4.91 7.90 -0.43
N ALA A 100 3.75 7.31 -0.74
CA ALA A 100 3.66 6.19 -1.66
C ALA A 100 4.18 6.57 -3.06
N MET A 101 3.79 7.72 -3.60
CA MET A 101 4.31 8.24 -4.86
C MET A 101 5.83 8.41 -4.79
N SER A 102 6.35 9.02 -3.73
CA SER A 102 7.79 9.23 -3.55
C SER A 102 8.57 7.92 -3.47
N ILE A 103 8.01 6.87 -2.84
CA ILE A 103 8.63 5.53 -2.79
C ILE A 103 8.57 4.85 -4.16
N ALA A 104 7.46 4.97 -4.90
CA ALA A 104 7.33 4.41 -6.25
C ALA A 104 8.35 4.97 -7.24
N LEU A 105 8.84 6.19 -7.02
CA LEU A 105 9.89 6.82 -7.83
C LEU A 105 11.30 6.26 -7.55
N GLU A 106 11.49 5.48 -6.49
CA GLU A 106 12.78 4.81 -6.24
C GLU A 106 13.03 3.67 -7.23
N VAL A 107 14.31 3.44 -7.56
CA VAL A 107 14.68 2.43 -8.57
C VAL A 107 14.32 1.02 -8.12
N ASP A 108 14.60 0.68 -6.85
CA ASP A 108 14.59 -0.70 -6.33
C ASP A 108 13.41 -1.00 -5.42
N HIS A 109 12.40 -0.12 -5.36
CA HIS A 109 11.25 -0.30 -4.48
C HIS A 109 9.95 -0.30 -5.27
N SER A 110 9.03 -1.13 -4.83
CA SER A 110 7.60 -1.07 -5.17
C SER A 110 6.81 -0.79 -3.91
N VAL A 111 5.66 -0.17 -4.05
CA VAL A 111 4.79 0.21 -2.96
C VAL A 111 3.36 -0.20 -3.25
N LEU A 112 2.71 -0.74 -2.23
CA LEU A 112 1.28 -0.95 -2.18
C LEU A 112 0.69 0.08 -1.21
N LEU A 113 -0.13 0.98 -1.73
CA LEU A 113 -0.91 1.89 -0.90
C LEU A 113 -2.26 1.25 -0.59
N VAL A 114 -2.50 1.00 0.69
CA VAL A 114 -3.74 0.40 1.20
C VAL A 114 -4.57 1.50 1.86
N ASP A 115 -5.82 1.66 1.41
CA ASP A 115 -6.78 2.50 2.14
C ASP A 115 -7.35 1.69 3.31
N ALA A 116 -6.79 1.91 4.49
CA ALA A 116 -7.22 1.24 5.72
C ALA A 116 -8.19 2.12 6.56
N ASP A 117 -8.57 3.30 6.09
CA ASP A 117 -9.62 4.12 6.70
C ASP A 117 -10.99 3.60 6.24
N VAL A 118 -11.36 2.43 6.74
CA VAL A 118 -12.56 1.69 6.32
C VAL A 118 -13.87 2.41 6.67
N LEU A 119 -13.83 3.39 7.56
CA LEU A 119 -15.00 4.18 7.95
C LEU A 119 -15.23 5.38 7.02
N LYS A 120 -14.14 6.00 6.54
CA LYS A 120 -14.17 7.16 5.64
C LYS A 120 -13.09 7.03 4.58
N PRO A 121 -13.14 6.00 3.73
CA PRO A 121 -12.13 5.78 2.71
C PRO A 121 -12.06 6.98 1.76
N SER A 122 -10.86 7.44 1.46
CA SER A 122 -10.68 8.66 0.66
C SER A 122 -9.58 8.56 -0.41
N VAL A 123 -8.75 7.54 -0.36
CA VAL A 123 -7.63 7.39 -1.31
C VAL A 123 -8.15 7.25 -2.74
N PHE A 124 -9.14 6.39 -2.97
CA PHE A 124 -9.67 6.14 -4.30
C PHE A 124 -10.39 7.37 -4.87
N GLU A 125 -11.20 8.05 -4.05
CA GLU A 125 -11.85 9.30 -4.44
C GLU A 125 -10.82 10.36 -4.85
N ARG A 126 -9.73 10.51 -4.08
CA ARG A 126 -8.63 11.43 -4.39
C ARG A 126 -7.94 11.10 -5.70
N TYR A 127 -7.75 9.82 -6.00
CA TYR A 127 -7.23 9.39 -7.30
C TYR A 127 -8.24 9.50 -8.44
N GLY A 128 -9.50 9.87 -8.17
CA GLY A 128 -10.57 9.92 -9.17
C GLY A 128 -11.09 8.53 -9.58
N LEU A 129 -10.93 7.55 -8.70
CA LEU A 129 -11.28 6.15 -8.96
C LEU A 129 -12.63 5.79 -8.31
N PRO A 130 -13.41 4.89 -8.93
CA PRO A 130 -14.62 4.38 -8.31
C PRO A 130 -14.29 3.52 -7.09
N ALA A 131 -15.30 3.30 -6.24
CA ALA A 131 -15.21 2.31 -5.17
C ALA A 131 -15.01 0.91 -5.76
N GLU A 132 -14.09 0.15 -5.19
CA GLU A 132 -13.71 -1.19 -5.65
C GLU A 132 -13.68 -2.15 -4.45
N ARG A 133 -13.78 -3.45 -4.72
CA ARG A 133 -13.46 -4.49 -3.72
C ARG A 133 -12.04 -4.31 -3.21
N GLY A 134 -11.79 -4.64 -1.95
CA GLY A 134 -10.48 -4.36 -1.36
C GLY A 134 -10.24 -5.08 -0.04
N LEU A 135 -9.67 -4.37 0.92
CA LEU A 135 -9.20 -4.88 2.19
C LEU A 135 -10.28 -5.64 2.98
N LEU A 136 -11.46 -5.02 3.19
CA LEU A 136 -12.53 -5.67 3.93
C LEU A 136 -13.06 -6.91 3.22
N ASP A 137 -13.14 -6.89 1.88
CA ASP A 137 -13.59 -8.06 1.11
C ASP A 137 -12.61 -9.24 1.26
N LEU A 138 -11.29 -8.99 1.30
CA LEU A 138 -10.27 -10.01 1.56
C LEU A 138 -10.41 -10.64 2.96
N LEU A 139 -10.81 -9.84 3.95
CA LEU A 139 -10.98 -10.31 5.32
C LEU A 139 -12.28 -11.11 5.51
N VAL A 140 -13.29 -10.87 4.68
CA VAL A 140 -14.59 -11.56 4.74
C VAL A 140 -14.62 -12.84 3.88
N ASP A 141 -14.06 -12.79 2.67
CA ASP A 141 -14.10 -13.90 1.72
C ASP A 141 -12.77 -14.66 1.66
N PRO A 142 -12.68 -15.86 2.28
CA PRO A 142 -11.45 -16.63 2.31
C PRO A 142 -11.02 -17.18 0.94
N LYS A 143 -11.88 -17.09 -0.08
CA LYS A 143 -11.57 -17.51 -1.45
C LYS A 143 -10.97 -16.39 -2.28
N LEU A 144 -11.17 -15.15 -1.87
CA LEU A 144 -10.66 -13.97 -2.56
C LEU A 144 -9.15 -13.86 -2.34
N GLN A 145 -8.40 -13.69 -3.42
CA GLN A 145 -6.95 -13.52 -3.35
C GLN A 145 -6.59 -12.03 -3.48
N VAL A 146 -5.45 -11.65 -2.94
CA VAL A 146 -4.93 -10.27 -3.05
C VAL A 146 -4.83 -9.85 -4.52
N SER A 147 -4.43 -10.75 -5.42
CA SER A 147 -4.36 -10.51 -6.86
C SER A 147 -5.68 -10.10 -7.51
N ASP A 148 -6.81 -10.48 -6.91
CA ASP A 148 -8.14 -10.22 -7.47
C ASP A 148 -8.61 -8.78 -7.19
N VAL A 149 -8.05 -8.15 -6.16
CA VAL A 149 -8.43 -6.81 -5.70
C VAL A 149 -7.28 -5.80 -5.77
N LEU A 150 -6.06 -6.26 -6.02
CA LEU A 150 -4.90 -5.40 -6.22
C LEU A 150 -5.03 -4.67 -7.56
N LEU A 151 -4.87 -3.36 -7.55
CA LEU A 151 -4.94 -2.51 -8.73
C LEU A 151 -3.56 -1.93 -9.04
N ARG A 152 -3.05 -2.22 -10.23
CA ARG A 152 -1.82 -1.60 -10.75
C ARG A 152 -2.18 -0.25 -11.34
N THR A 153 -1.31 0.74 -11.15
CA THR A 153 -1.52 2.07 -11.72
C THR A 153 -0.65 2.31 -12.95
N ASN A 154 -0.93 3.41 -13.68
CA ASN A 154 -0.06 3.95 -14.72
C ASN A 154 1.25 4.56 -14.16
N VAL A 155 1.41 4.64 -12.82
CA VAL A 155 2.71 4.94 -12.19
C VAL A 155 3.44 3.62 -11.93
N PRO A 156 4.59 3.37 -12.57
CA PRO A 156 5.35 2.15 -12.35
C PRO A 156 5.63 1.93 -10.86
N LYS A 157 5.49 0.69 -10.39
CA LYS A 157 5.76 0.26 -9.02
C LYS A 157 4.78 0.79 -7.95
N LEU A 158 3.75 1.57 -8.31
CA LEU A 158 2.65 1.94 -7.43
C LEU A 158 1.45 1.04 -7.70
N SER A 159 1.01 0.33 -6.66
CA SER A 159 -0.24 -0.44 -6.66
C SER A 159 -1.15 0.07 -5.56
N LEU A 160 -2.45 -0.11 -5.74
CA LEU A 160 -3.47 0.35 -4.80
C LEU A 160 -4.31 -0.84 -4.32
N LEU A 161 -4.75 -0.75 -3.07
CA LEU A 161 -5.77 -1.63 -2.49
C LEU A 161 -6.83 -0.74 -1.83
N SER A 162 -8.07 -0.85 -2.30
CA SER A 162 -9.22 -0.13 -1.73
C SER A 162 -9.52 -0.61 -0.31
N ALA A 163 -10.23 0.21 0.46
CA ALA A 163 -10.83 -0.21 1.73
C ALA A 163 -11.82 -1.37 1.57
N GLY A 164 -12.43 -1.48 0.39
CA GLY A 164 -13.39 -2.53 0.07
C GLY A 164 -14.85 -2.13 0.32
N THR A 165 -15.71 -3.13 0.31
CA THR A 165 -17.14 -2.96 0.55
C THR A 165 -17.38 -2.60 2.03
N PRO A 166 -18.14 -1.53 2.32
CA PRO A 166 -18.46 -1.15 3.71
C PRO A 166 -19.06 -2.32 4.50
N ASN A 167 -18.54 -2.52 5.71
CA ASN A 167 -18.96 -3.62 6.58
C ASN A 167 -19.21 -3.11 8.01
N PRO A 168 -20.35 -3.43 8.66
CA PRO A 168 -20.63 -3.00 10.02
C PRO A 168 -19.63 -3.54 11.06
N HIS A 169 -18.93 -4.63 10.76
CA HIS A 169 -17.90 -5.25 11.59
C HIS A 169 -16.48 -4.90 11.15
N ALA A 170 -16.30 -3.75 10.51
CA ALA A 170 -15.00 -3.37 9.93
C ALA A 170 -13.88 -3.30 11.00
N ALA A 171 -14.18 -2.80 12.20
CA ALA A 171 -13.19 -2.69 13.28
C ALA A 171 -12.71 -4.07 13.76
N GLU A 172 -13.65 -4.99 13.95
CA GLU A 172 -13.37 -6.37 14.37
C GLU A 172 -12.59 -7.12 13.28
N LEU A 173 -12.92 -6.91 12.02
CA LEU A 173 -12.20 -7.48 10.89
C LEU A 173 -10.74 -7.00 10.85
N LEU A 174 -10.49 -5.71 11.05
CA LEU A 174 -9.13 -5.17 11.11
C LEU A 174 -8.33 -5.67 12.31
N ALA A 175 -9.00 -6.00 13.42
CA ALA A 175 -8.38 -6.58 14.62
C ALA A 175 -8.25 -8.11 14.58
N SER A 176 -8.67 -8.76 13.49
CA SER A 176 -8.71 -10.21 13.39
C SER A 176 -7.36 -10.83 13.02
N GLU A 177 -7.21 -12.14 13.30
CA GLU A 177 -6.08 -12.93 12.78
C GLU A 177 -6.00 -12.94 11.25
N GLY A 178 -7.12 -12.66 10.55
CA GLY A 178 -7.16 -12.48 9.11
C GLY A 178 -6.26 -11.34 8.65
N MET A 179 -6.32 -10.21 9.35
CA MET A 179 -5.45 -9.06 9.10
C MET A 179 -3.97 -9.38 9.39
N ASP A 180 -3.68 -10.10 10.49
CA ASP A 180 -2.31 -10.53 10.80
C ASP A 180 -1.71 -11.48 9.74
N ARG A 181 -2.54 -12.29 9.10
CA ARG A 181 -2.10 -13.15 7.99
C ARG A 181 -1.87 -12.39 6.69
N LEU A 182 -2.62 -11.31 6.48
CA LEU A 182 -2.49 -10.46 5.30
C LEU A 182 -1.22 -9.61 5.34
N LEU A 183 -0.81 -9.14 6.52
CA LEU A 183 0.41 -8.36 6.78
C LEU A 183 1.65 -9.25 6.96
#